data_0544e90f0c20829f9fdbb0b48f73f1d3
#
_entry.id   0544e90f0c20829f9fdbb0b48f73f1d3
#
_cell.length_a   1.000
_cell.length_b   1.000
_cell.length_c   1.000
_cell.angle_alpha   90.00
_cell.angle_beta   90.00
_cell.angle_gamma   90.00
#
_symmetry.space_group_name_H-M   'P 1'
#
loop_
_entity.id
_entity.type
_entity.pdbx_description
1 polymer ?
#
loop_
_entity_poly.entity_id
_entity_poly.type
_entity_poly.pdbx_seq_one_letter_code
_entity_poly.pdbx_strand_id
1 'polypeptide(L)'
;DVLLFIDNIFRFTQAGSEVSALLGRMPSAVGYQPTLATEMGQLQERITSTKDGSITSVQAIYVPADDLTDPAPATTFNHLDARTVLNRAISEMGIYPAVDPLDSSSRSLDPKIVGQEHYQVARDVQRILQQYKELQDIIAILGMDELSEEQKITVGRARRIQRFLSQPFHVAEQFTGTPGVYVPLAKTVQDFKAIVAGEYDHLPEQAFLM
;
A
#
# COMPACT_ATOMS: atom_id res chain seq x y z
N ASP A 1 -16.95 12.73 -17.67
CA ASP A 1 -16.02 12.00 -16.79
C ASP A 1 -16.70 10.76 -16.25
N VAL A 2 -15.94 9.67 -16.13
CA VAL A 2 -16.43 8.36 -15.67
C VAL A 2 -15.57 7.85 -14.53
N LEU A 3 -16.20 7.30 -13.50
CA LEU A 3 -15.53 6.52 -12.46
C LEU A 3 -15.79 5.04 -12.73
N LEU A 4 -14.73 4.29 -13.03
CA LEU A 4 -14.77 2.88 -13.40
C LEU A 4 -14.26 2.02 -12.24
N PHE A 5 -15.08 1.06 -11.83
CA PHE A 5 -14.66 0.04 -10.84
C PHE A 5 -14.46 -1.30 -11.55
N ILE A 6 -13.31 -1.95 -11.30
CA ILE A 6 -13.00 -3.28 -11.81
C ILE A 6 -12.72 -4.21 -10.62
N ASP A 7 -13.60 -5.17 -10.42
CA ASP A 7 -13.44 -6.19 -9.40
C ASP A 7 -13.56 -7.59 -10.06
N ASN A 8 -12.54 -8.27 -10.41
CA ASN A 8 -11.11 -8.12 -10.15
C ASN A 8 -10.35 -8.21 -11.47
N ILE A 9 -9.37 -7.33 -11.73
CA ILE A 9 -8.65 -7.33 -13.02
C ILE A 9 -7.86 -8.63 -13.28
N PHE A 10 -7.46 -9.35 -12.23
CA PHE A 10 -6.82 -10.65 -12.34
C PHE A 10 -7.70 -11.68 -13.11
N ARG A 11 -9.03 -11.58 -13.02
CA ARG A 11 -9.94 -12.45 -13.77
C ARG A 11 -9.85 -12.25 -15.28
N PHE A 12 -9.55 -11.04 -15.72
CA PHE A 12 -9.25 -10.78 -17.13
C PHE A 12 -8.02 -11.56 -17.59
N THR A 13 -6.96 -11.59 -16.80
CA THR A 13 -5.75 -12.36 -17.06
C THR A 13 -6.04 -13.86 -17.11
N GLN A 14 -6.82 -14.39 -16.18
CA GLN A 14 -7.20 -15.80 -16.15
C GLN A 14 -7.98 -16.19 -17.41
N ALA A 15 -8.96 -15.40 -17.81
CA ALA A 15 -9.71 -15.62 -19.04
C ALA A 15 -8.79 -15.64 -20.28
N GLY A 16 -7.83 -14.73 -20.35
CA GLY A 16 -6.82 -14.72 -21.40
C GLY A 16 -5.95 -15.99 -21.44
N SER A 17 -5.57 -16.50 -20.27
CA SER A 17 -4.81 -17.76 -20.14
C SER A 17 -5.61 -18.95 -20.64
N GLU A 18 -6.89 -19.05 -20.27
CA GLU A 18 -7.78 -20.13 -20.72
C GLU A 18 -7.97 -20.12 -22.25
N VAL A 19 -8.23 -18.94 -22.83
CA VAL A 19 -8.35 -18.80 -24.29
C VAL A 19 -7.03 -19.17 -24.99
N SER A 20 -5.90 -18.74 -24.45
CA SER A 20 -4.58 -19.06 -25.01
C SER A 20 -4.31 -20.56 -25.02
N ALA A 21 -4.70 -21.26 -23.94
CA ALA A 21 -4.58 -22.72 -23.83
C ALA A 21 -5.49 -23.44 -24.86
N LEU A 22 -6.74 -22.98 -25.03
CA LEU A 22 -7.66 -23.53 -26.03
C LEU A 22 -7.14 -23.35 -27.46
N LEU A 23 -6.41 -22.27 -27.72
CA LEU A 23 -5.77 -22.01 -29.01
C LEU A 23 -4.45 -22.76 -29.20
N GLY A 24 -4.03 -23.58 -28.24
CA GLY A 24 -2.80 -24.37 -28.30
C GLY A 24 -1.52 -23.54 -28.27
N ARG A 25 -1.57 -22.31 -27.74
CA ARG A 25 -0.39 -21.46 -27.64
C ARG A 25 0.54 -21.97 -26.52
N MET A 26 1.85 -21.91 -26.77
CA MET A 26 2.84 -22.26 -25.74
C MET A 26 2.77 -21.25 -24.58
N PRO A 27 2.61 -21.70 -23.34
CA PRO A 27 2.54 -20.81 -22.19
C PRO A 27 3.90 -20.11 -21.94
N SER A 28 3.83 -18.90 -21.38
CA SER A 28 4.99 -18.16 -20.90
C SER A 28 5.27 -18.48 -19.41
N ALA A 29 6.04 -17.63 -18.74
CA ALA A 29 6.37 -17.80 -17.34
C ALA A 29 5.11 -18.02 -16.46
N VAL A 30 5.21 -18.92 -15.49
CA VAL A 30 4.15 -19.28 -14.54
C VAL A 30 2.86 -19.79 -15.20
N GLY A 31 2.92 -20.17 -16.48
CA GLY A 31 1.77 -20.68 -17.22
C GLY A 31 0.84 -19.64 -17.83
N TYR A 32 1.19 -18.35 -17.77
CA TYR A 32 0.41 -17.29 -18.40
C TYR A 32 0.55 -17.30 -19.94
N GLN A 33 -0.40 -16.64 -20.59
CA GLN A 33 -0.36 -16.41 -22.04
C GLN A 33 0.83 -15.55 -22.46
N PRO A 34 1.45 -15.83 -23.62
CA PRO A 34 2.57 -15.00 -24.11
C PRO A 34 2.14 -13.58 -24.47
N THR A 35 0.85 -13.34 -24.68
CA THR A 35 0.22 -12.07 -25.02
C THR A 35 -0.24 -11.25 -23.80
N LEU A 36 0.06 -11.68 -22.56
CA LEU A 36 -0.41 -11.06 -21.33
C LEU A 36 -0.19 -9.54 -21.30
N ALA A 37 1.03 -9.10 -21.56
CA ALA A 37 1.36 -7.66 -21.50
C ALA A 37 0.61 -6.86 -22.58
N THR A 38 0.46 -7.42 -23.77
CA THR A 38 -0.27 -6.79 -24.87
C THR A 38 -1.75 -6.67 -24.57
N GLU A 39 -2.38 -7.74 -24.09
CA GLU A 39 -3.80 -7.78 -23.74
C GLU A 39 -4.10 -6.82 -22.59
N MET A 40 -3.27 -6.82 -21.54
CA MET A 40 -3.39 -5.90 -20.41
C MET A 40 -3.22 -4.46 -20.86
N GLY A 41 -2.20 -4.17 -21.69
CA GLY A 41 -1.97 -2.83 -22.23
C GLY A 41 -3.15 -2.32 -23.06
N GLN A 42 -3.72 -3.15 -23.94
CA GLN A 42 -4.89 -2.78 -24.75
C GLN A 42 -6.12 -2.40 -23.90
N LEU A 43 -6.31 -3.06 -22.74
CA LEU A 43 -7.39 -2.71 -21.82
C LEU A 43 -7.05 -1.43 -21.04
N GLN A 44 -5.87 -1.38 -20.43
CA GLN A 44 -5.49 -0.29 -19.51
C GLN A 44 -5.28 1.04 -20.22
N GLU A 45 -4.73 1.06 -21.43
CA GLU A 45 -4.52 2.28 -22.22
C GLU A 45 -5.83 2.97 -22.65
N ARG A 46 -6.96 2.31 -22.51
CA ARG A 46 -8.29 2.91 -22.72
C ARG A 46 -8.75 3.73 -21.51
N ILE A 47 -8.14 3.54 -20.35
CA ILE A 47 -8.40 4.31 -19.15
C ILE A 47 -7.51 5.55 -19.19
N THR A 48 -8.07 6.63 -19.72
CA THR A 48 -7.29 7.82 -20.04
C THR A 48 -8.14 9.10 -19.98
N SER A 49 -7.49 10.25 -20.09
CA SER A 49 -8.11 11.54 -20.25
C SER A 49 -8.02 11.99 -21.70
N THR A 50 -9.12 12.52 -22.23
CA THR A 50 -9.23 13.10 -23.56
C THR A 50 -9.63 14.58 -23.47
N LYS A 51 -9.86 15.23 -24.62
CA LYS A 51 -10.36 16.61 -24.64
C LYS A 51 -11.81 16.72 -24.13
N ASP A 52 -12.57 15.64 -24.27
CA ASP A 52 -14.02 15.62 -23.99
C ASP A 52 -14.36 15.05 -22.60
N GLY A 53 -13.41 14.38 -21.95
CA GLY A 53 -13.62 13.80 -20.63
C GLY A 53 -12.50 12.86 -20.19
N SER A 54 -12.66 12.28 -19.01
CA SER A 54 -11.68 11.39 -18.39
C SER A 54 -12.31 10.13 -17.81
N ILE A 55 -11.52 9.07 -17.70
CA ILE A 55 -11.87 7.86 -16.97
C ILE A 55 -10.90 7.74 -15.79
N THR A 56 -11.46 7.76 -14.58
CA THR A 56 -10.73 7.39 -13.36
C THR A 56 -11.12 5.98 -12.97
N SER A 57 -10.17 5.12 -12.70
CA SER A 57 -10.45 3.73 -12.31
C SER A 57 -9.99 3.39 -10.90
N VAL A 58 -10.79 2.53 -10.24
CA VAL A 58 -10.40 1.82 -9.01
C VAL A 58 -10.46 0.33 -9.32
N GLN A 59 -9.33 -0.34 -9.21
CA GLN A 59 -9.17 -1.73 -9.63
C GLN A 59 -8.72 -2.59 -8.45
N ALA A 60 -9.49 -3.64 -8.15
CA ALA A 60 -9.04 -4.69 -7.25
C ALA A 60 -8.11 -5.65 -8.02
N ILE A 61 -6.99 -6.00 -7.41
CA ILE A 61 -5.99 -6.89 -8.00
C ILE A 61 -5.71 -8.02 -7.03
N TYR A 62 -6.08 -9.25 -7.40
CA TYR A 62 -5.67 -10.42 -6.67
C TYR A 62 -4.20 -10.72 -6.93
N VAL A 63 -3.46 -10.96 -5.86
CA VAL A 63 -2.03 -11.29 -5.91
C VAL A 63 -1.87 -12.76 -5.50
N PRO A 64 -1.56 -13.65 -6.45
CA PRO A 64 -1.40 -15.07 -6.15
C PRO A 64 -0.27 -15.31 -5.14
N ALA A 65 -0.56 -16.09 -4.10
CA ALA A 65 0.39 -16.46 -3.05
C ALA A 65 1.10 -15.27 -2.37
N ASP A 66 0.47 -14.09 -2.34
CA ASP A 66 1.04 -12.84 -1.83
C ASP A 66 2.34 -12.41 -2.57
N ASP A 67 2.57 -12.94 -3.79
CA ASP A 67 3.75 -12.64 -4.61
C ASP A 67 3.50 -11.47 -5.57
N LEU A 68 3.95 -10.27 -5.19
CA LEU A 68 3.86 -9.07 -6.02
C LEU A 68 4.68 -9.15 -7.32
N THR A 69 5.58 -10.12 -7.44
CA THR A 69 6.40 -10.34 -8.64
C THR A 69 5.75 -11.29 -9.65
N ASP A 70 4.60 -11.90 -9.30
CA ASP A 70 3.82 -12.69 -10.25
C ASP A 70 3.52 -11.87 -11.51
N PRO A 71 3.67 -12.45 -12.73
CA PRO A 71 3.52 -11.72 -13.98
C PRO A 71 2.19 -10.97 -14.14
N ALA A 72 1.09 -11.47 -13.59
CA ALA A 72 -0.22 -10.83 -13.73
C ALA A 72 -0.31 -9.51 -12.94
N PRO A 73 -0.10 -9.46 -11.61
CA PRO A 73 -0.08 -8.21 -10.88
C PRO A 73 1.07 -7.30 -11.34
N ALA A 74 2.27 -7.82 -11.57
CA ALA A 74 3.43 -7.02 -11.99
C ALA A 74 3.18 -6.28 -13.31
N THR A 75 2.55 -6.93 -14.30
CA THR A 75 2.17 -6.30 -15.56
C THR A 75 1.12 -5.21 -15.35
N THR A 76 0.13 -5.49 -14.49
CA THR A 76 -0.94 -4.53 -14.18
C THR A 76 -0.39 -3.29 -13.49
N PHE A 77 0.53 -3.43 -12.54
CA PHE A 77 1.11 -2.33 -11.78
C PHE A 77 1.78 -1.26 -12.64
N ASN A 78 2.32 -1.65 -13.79
CA ASN A 78 2.96 -0.69 -14.73
C ASN A 78 1.98 0.32 -15.32
N HIS A 79 0.69 0.04 -15.32
CA HIS A 79 -0.37 0.88 -15.85
C HIS A 79 -1.07 1.74 -14.79
N LEU A 80 -0.75 1.55 -13.50
CA LEU A 80 -1.43 2.24 -12.40
C LEU A 80 -0.67 3.49 -11.96
N ASP A 81 -1.41 4.56 -11.67
CA ASP A 81 -0.84 5.79 -11.11
C ASP A 81 -0.62 5.70 -9.60
N ALA A 82 -1.42 4.89 -8.93
CA ALA A 82 -1.29 4.62 -7.50
C ALA A 82 -1.65 3.16 -7.21
N ARG A 83 -0.99 2.59 -6.21
CA ARG A 83 -1.31 1.27 -5.68
C ARG A 83 -1.34 1.30 -4.16
N THR A 84 -2.35 0.64 -3.60
CA THR A 84 -2.47 0.39 -2.16
C THR A 84 -2.28 -1.11 -1.95
N VAL A 85 -1.21 -1.50 -1.30
CA VAL A 85 -0.87 -2.91 -1.05
C VAL A 85 -1.36 -3.30 0.33
N LEU A 86 -2.18 -4.35 0.41
CA LEU A 86 -2.60 -4.96 1.66
C LEU A 86 -1.64 -6.09 2.02
N ASN A 87 -1.18 -6.12 3.25
CA ASN A 87 -0.20 -7.08 3.74
C ASN A 87 -0.79 -7.93 4.88
N ARG A 88 -0.69 -9.25 4.73
CA ARG A 88 -1.23 -10.21 5.70
C ARG A 88 -0.53 -10.10 7.07
N ALA A 89 0.79 -9.91 7.09
CA ALA A 89 1.55 -9.76 8.33
C ALA A 89 1.11 -8.53 9.14
N ILE A 90 0.72 -7.44 8.48
CA ILE A 90 0.17 -6.25 9.14
C ILE A 90 -1.20 -6.54 9.75
N SER A 91 -2.04 -7.30 9.06
CA SER A 91 -3.33 -7.77 9.57
C SER A 91 -3.16 -8.68 10.81
N GLU A 92 -2.15 -9.54 10.81
CA GLU A 92 -1.82 -10.43 11.95
C GLU A 92 -1.37 -9.64 13.19
N MET A 93 -0.81 -8.45 13.01
CA MET A 93 -0.50 -7.52 14.12
C MET A 93 -1.72 -6.77 14.66
N GLY A 94 -2.91 -7.01 14.11
CA GLY A 94 -4.15 -6.31 14.49
C GLY A 94 -4.24 -4.87 13.99
N ILE A 95 -3.46 -4.49 12.99
CA ILE A 95 -3.48 -3.15 12.39
C ILE A 95 -4.42 -3.15 11.19
N TYR A 96 -5.45 -2.32 11.25
CA TYR A 96 -6.44 -2.16 10.18
C TYR A 96 -6.65 -0.67 9.88
N PRO A 97 -6.63 -0.26 8.56
CA PRO A 97 -6.42 -1.08 7.37
C PRO A 97 -5.04 -1.72 7.34
N ALA A 98 -4.93 -2.95 6.86
CA ALA A 98 -3.67 -3.66 6.76
C ALA A 98 -2.83 -3.21 5.54
N VAL A 99 -2.71 -1.91 5.35
CA VAL A 99 -1.98 -1.30 4.25
C VAL A 99 -0.48 -1.29 4.56
N ASP A 100 0.32 -1.77 3.62
CA ASP A 100 1.77 -1.67 3.71
C ASP A 100 2.23 -0.30 3.14
N PRO A 101 2.74 0.62 3.97
CA PRO A 101 3.14 1.94 3.53
C PRO A 101 4.46 1.95 2.75
N LEU A 102 5.26 0.87 2.80
CA LEU A 102 6.51 0.73 2.07
C LEU A 102 6.28 0.18 0.65
N ASP A 103 5.36 -0.77 0.51
CA ASP A 103 5.03 -1.37 -0.79
C ASP A 103 3.95 -0.57 -1.55
N SER A 104 3.21 0.29 -0.87
CA SER A 104 2.24 1.20 -1.48
C SER A 104 2.91 2.41 -2.09
N SER A 105 2.36 2.91 -3.20
CA SER A 105 2.94 4.06 -3.91
C SER A 105 1.88 4.87 -4.66
N SER A 106 2.19 6.14 -4.91
CA SER A 106 1.38 7.03 -5.74
C SER A 106 2.26 8.01 -6.50
N ARG A 107 1.98 8.21 -7.80
CA ARG A 107 2.61 9.27 -8.61
C ARG A 107 2.23 10.66 -8.14
N SER A 108 1.07 10.79 -7.48
CA SER A 108 0.63 12.06 -6.89
C SER A 108 1.44 12.47 -5.66
N LEU A 109 2.26 11.59 -5.08
CA LEU A 109 3.18 11.95 -4.00
C LEU A 109 4.41 12.67 -4.59
N ASP A 110 4.18 13.86 -5.10
CA ASP A 110 5.16 14.80 -5.66
C ASP A 110 4.99 16.16 -5.00
N PRO A 111 6.07 16.86 -4.63
CA PRO A 111 5.99 18.16 -3.97
C PRO A 111 5.18 19.22 -4.74
N LYS A 112 5.14 19.10 -6.08
CA LYS A 112 4.38 20.02 -6.94
C LYS A 112 2.86 19.77 -6.89
N ILE A 113 2.44 18.58 -6.45
CA ILE A 113 1.03 18.18 -6.37
C ILE A 113 0.52 18.32 -4.95
N VAL A 114 1.19 17.66 -3.98
CA VAL A 114 0.74 17.59 -2.58
C VAL A 114 1.32 18.69 -1.70
N GLY A 115 2.29 19.43 -2.20
CA GLY A 115 3.06 20.42 -1.43
C GLY A 115 4.26 19.80 -0.70
N GLN A 116 5.23 20.67 -0.37
CA GLN A 116 6.51 20.24 0.21
C GLN A 116 6.35 19.57 1.57
N GLU A 117 5.47 20.09 2.41
CA GLU A 117 5.26 19.57 3.77
C GLU A 117 4.71 18.15 3.75
N HIS A 118 3.63 17.91 3.03
CA HIS A 118 3.05 16.57 2.92
C HIS A 118 4.05 15.57 2.34
N TYR A 119 4.74 15.95 1.26
CA TYR A 119 5.77 15.11 0.65
C TYR A 119 6.87 14.75 1.66
N GLN A 120 7.41 15.73 2.37
CA GLN A 120 8.49 15.51 3.34
C GLN A 120 8.06 14.60 4.49
N VAL A 121 6.88 14.84 5.08
CA VAL A 121 6.33 14.02 6.16
C VAL A 121 6.15 12.57 5.70
N ALA A 122 5.58 12.35 4.52
CA ALA A 122 5.40 11.00 3.97
C ALA A 122 6.75 10.28 3.77
N ARG A 123 7.77 10.98 3.26
CA ARG A 123 9.11 10.42 3.09
C ARG A 123 9.80 10.11 4.42
N ASP A 124 9.63 10.95 5.42
CA ASP A 124 10.20 10.72 6.74
C ASP A 124 9.54 9.52 7.44
N VAL A 125 8.23 9.37 7.32
CA VAL A 125 7.51 8.17 7.79
C VAL A 125 8.03 6.92 7.10
N GLN A 126 8.14 6.91 5.78
CA GLN A 126 8.68 5.77 5.03
C GLN A 126 10.12 5.44 5.45
N ARG A 127 10.97 6.45 5.63
CA ARG A 127 12.36 6.27 6.06
C ARG A 127 12.44 5.63 7.45
N ILE A 128 11.65 6.09 8.42
CA ILE A 128 11.61 5.52 9.77
C ILE A 128 11.13 4.06 9.74
N LEU A 129 10.09 3.76 8.98
CA LEU A 129 9.57 2.40 8.85
C LEU A 129 10.57 1.47 8.15
N GLN A 130 11.27 1.97 7.12
CA GLN A 130 12.31 1.20 6.44
C GLN A 130 13.49 0.89 7.36
N GLN A 131 13.97 1.88 8.11
CA GLN A 131 15.02 1.66 9.11
C GLN A 131 14.60 0.65 10.18
N TYR A 132 13.34 0.73 10.62
CA TYR A 132 12.82 -0.25 11.57
C TYR A 132 12.80 -1.67 10.99
N LYS A 133 12.38 -1.82 9.74
CA LYS A 133 12.39 -3.12 9.04
C LYS A 133 13.80 -3.73 9.00
N GLU A 134 14.82 -2.91 8.73
CA GLU A 134 16.23 -3.34 8.74
C GLU A 134 16.74 -3.74 10.13
N LEU A 135 16.21 -3.10 11.17
CA LEU A 135 16.59 -3.41 12.56
C LEU A 135 15.85 -4.63 13.14
N GLN A 136 14.75 -5.08 12.54
CA GLN A 136 13.94 -6.18 13.06
C GLN A 136 14.73 -7.48 13.19
N ASP A 137 15.60 -7.80 12.22
CA ASP A 137 16.44 -9.01 12.26
C ASP A 137 17.47 -8.93 13.40
N ILE A 138 18.04 -7.75 13.62
CA ILE A 138 18.99 -7.51 14.72
C ILE A 138 18.27 -7.65 16.07
N ILE A 139 17.08 -7.07 16.19
CA ILE A 139 16.26 -7.15 17.40
C ILE A 139 15.87 -8.60 17.71
N ALA A 140 15.52 -9.37 16.69
CA ALA A 140 15.11 -10.76 16.87
C ALA A 140 16.26 -11.68 17.33
N ILE A 141 17.48 -11.39 16.91
CA ILE A 141 18.66 -12.23 17.21
C ILE A 141 19.37 -11.76 18.48
N LEU A 142 19.60 -10.46 18.63
CA LEU A 142 20.45 -9.89 19.68
C LEU A 142 19.67 -9.15 20.77
N GLY A 143 18.39 -8.84 20.54
CA GLY A 143 17.56 -8.07 21.46
C GLY A 143 17.69 -6.55 21.29
N MET A 144 16.84 -5.84 22.02
CA MET A 144 16.78 -4.36 21.99
C MET A 144 17.99 -3.68 22.64
N ASP A 145 18.66 -4.38 23.57
CA ASP A 145 19.74 -3.81 24.37
C ASP A 145 21.00 -3.54 23.55
N GLU A 146 21.20 -4.29 22.47
CA GLU A 146 22.32 -4.12 21.54
C GLU A 146 22.18 -2.93 20.59
N LEU A 147 21.01 -2.31 20.56
CA LEU A 147 20.77 -1.11 19.73
C LEU A 147 21.38 0.13 20.36
N SER A 148 21.92 1.03 19.51
CA SER A 148 22.30 2.37 19.95
C SER A 148 21.06 3.16 20.40
N GLU A 149 21.28 4.20 21.21
CA GLU A 149 20.17 5.05 21.69
C GLU A 149 19.38 5.71 20.52
N GLU A 150 20.07 6.10 19.46
CA GLU A 150 19.42 6.61 18.25
C GLU A 150 18.54 5.57 17.56
N GLN A 151 19.02 4.33 17.46
CA GLN A 151 18.25 3.21 16.92
C GLN A 151 17.04 2.88 17.80
N LYS A 152 17.16 2.91 19.13
CA LYS A 152 16.05 2.72 20.06
C LYS A 152 14.96 3.78 19.88
N ILE A 153 15.35 5.04 19.71
CA ILE A 153 14.40 6.13 19.40
C ILE A 153 13.68 5.87 18.07
N THR A 154 14.42 5.48 17.03
CA THR A 154 13.85 5.14 15.70
C THR A 154 12.84 4.00 15.80
N VAL A 155 13.17 2.92 16.51
CA VAL A 155 12.27 1.79 16.75
C VAL A 155 11.02 2.23 17.51
N GLY A 156 11.17 3.03 18.57
CA GLY A 156 10.04 3.55 19.33
C GLY A 156 9.09 4.39 18.48
N ARG A 157 9.62 5.29 17.64
CA ARG A 157 8.82 6.08 16.71
C ARG A 157 8.16 5.23 15.63
N ALA A 158 8.88 4.27 15.06
CA ALA A 158 8.32 3.36 14.06
C ALA A 158 7.13 2.57 14.59
N ARG A 159 7.19 2.04 15.81
CA ARG A 159 6.09 1.33 16.45
C ARG A 159 4.88 2.22 16.71
N ARG A 160 5.10 3.49 17.11
CA ARG A 160 4.03 4.48 17.25
C ARG A 160 3.39 4.78 15.90
N ILE A 161 4.19 5.00 14.85
CA ILE A 161 3.71 5.21 13.48
C ILE A 161 2.87 4.02 13.02
N GLN A 162 3.33 2.78 13.22
CA GLN A 162 2.56 1.59 12.83
C GLN A 162 1.19 1.54 13.51
N ARG A 163 1.12 1.83 14.82
CA ARG A 163 -0.15 1.88 15.55
C ARG A 163 -1.04 3.03 15.10
N PHE A 164 -0.45 4.19 14.83
CA PHE A 164 -1.19 5.37 14.36
C PHE A 164 -1.71 5.22 12.94
N LEU A 165 -1.16 4.29 12.13
CA LEU A 165 -1.72 3.92 10.83
C LEU A 165 -3.02 3.10 10.95
N SER A 166 -3.35 2.59 12.13
CA SER A 166 -4.64 1.95 12.37
C SER A 166 -5.78 2.98 12.39
N GLN A 167 -6.93 2.61 11.85
CA GLN A 167 -8.12 3.47 11.84
C GLN A 167 -9.39 2.62 11.86
N PRO A 168 -10.36 2.91 12.73
CA PRO A 168 -11.64 2.24 12.68
C PRO A 168 -12.42 2.69 11.44
N PHE A 169 -12.93 1.73 10.68
CA PHE A 169 -13.72 1.98 9.47
C PHE A 169 -15.21 2.00 9.75
N HIS A 170 -15.94 2.88 9.08
CA HIS A 170 -17.40 2.84 9.08
C HIS A 170 -17.95 1.50 8.56
N VAL A 171 -17.32 0.93 7.53
CA VAL A 171 -17.71 -0.38 6.97
C VAL A 171 -17.53 -1.53 7.96
N ALA A 172 -16.59 -1.42 8.89
CA ALA A 172 -16.28 -2.46 9.86
C ALA A 172 -17.07 -2.34 11.17
N GLU A 173 -17.82 -1.27 11.40
CA GLU A 173 -18.55 -1.00 12.66
C GLU A 173 -19.40 -2.18 13.14
N GLN A 174 -20.10 -2.82 12.21
CA GLN A 174 -20.96 -3.97 12.53
C GLN A 174 -20.19 -5.21 12.99
N PHE A 175 -18.90 -5.31 12.70
CA PHE A 175 -18.03 -6.43 13.08
C PHE A 175 -17.19 -6.12 14.31
N THR A 176 -16.70 -4.90 14.42
CA THR A 176 -15.81 -4.48 15.52
C THR A 176 -16.53 -3.89 16.71
N GLY A 177 -17.78 -3.41 16.53
CA GLY A 177 -18.52 -2.66 17.54
C GLY A 177 -17.94 -1.26 17.82
N THR A 178 -16.95 -0.81 17.05
CA THR A 178 -16.30 0.49 17.20
C THR A 178 -16.76 1.41 16.06
N PRO A 179 -17.26 2.63 16.38
CA PRO A 179 -17.65 3.60 15.35
C PRO A 179 -16.47 3.98 14.46
N GLY A 180 -16.72 4.09 13.16
CA GLY A 180 -15.73 4.56 12.21
C GLY A 180 -15.36 6.03 12.43
N VAL A 181 -14.13 6.39 12.08
CA VAL A 181 -13.63 7.75 12.22
C VAL A 181 -13.09 8.25 10.89
N TYR A 182 -13.54 9.41 10.46
CA TYR A 182 -12.96 10.13 9.33
C TYR A 182 -11.96 11.17 9.82
N VAL A 183 -10.70 11.03 9.38
CA VAL A 183 -9.63 11.99 9.69
C VAL A 183 -9.30 12.79 8.43
N PRO A 184 -9.46 14.14 8.43
CA PRO A 184 -9.07 14.98 7.30
C PRO A 184 -7.59 14.85 6.97
N LEU A 185 -7.24 14.85 5.68
CA LEU A 185 -5.87 14.69 5.21
C LEU A 185 -4.88 15.69 5.84
N ALA A 186 -5.28 16.97 5.96
CA ALA A 186 -4.45 17.99 6.56
C ALA A 186 -4.08 17.66 8.02
N LYS A 187 -5.05 17.12 8.78
CA LYS A 187 -4.80 16.67 10.15
C LYS A 187 -3.89 15.45 10.19
N THR A 188 -4.09 14.50 9.30
CA THR A 188 -3.20 13.32 9.18
C THR A 188 -1.75 13.75 8.96
N VAL A 189 -1.50 14.67 8.03
CA VAL A 189 -0.15 15.17 7.75
C VAL A 189 0.45 15.86 8.98
N GLN A 190 -0.34 16.70 9.66
CA GLN A 190 0.09 17.42 10.86
C GLN A 190 0.45 16.47 12.01
N ASP A 191 -0.41 15.46 12.26
CA ASP A 191 -0.23 14.50 13.34
C ASP A 191 1.01 13.61 13.08
N PHE A 192 1.20 13.10 11.86
CA PHE A 192 2.42 12.38 11.50
C PHE A 192 3.69 13.24 11.61
N LYS A 193 3.61 14.52 11.24
CA LYS A 193 4.73 15.46 11.41
C LYS A 193 5.17 15.56 12.87
N ALA A 194 4.23 15.69 13.79
CA ALA A 194 4.51 15.74 15.22
C ALA A 194 5.12 14.44 15.77
N ILE A 195 4.62 13.26 15.32
CA ILE A 195 5.20 11.97 15.68
C ILE A 195 6.63 11.84 15.17
N VAL A 196 6.88 12.17 13.91
CA VAL A 196 8.23 12.14 13.30
C VAL A 196 9.19 13.08 14.00
N ALA A 197 8.74 14.29 14.39
CA ALA A 197 9.52 15.25 15.15
C ALA A 197 9.87 14.80 16.58
N GLY A 198 9.15 13.76 17.08
CA GLY A 198 9.39 13.22 18.43
C GLY A 198 8.64 13.94 19.54
N GLU A 199 7.66 14.77 19.22
CA GLU A 199 6.89 15.52 20.23
C GLU A 199 6.16 14.58 21.20
N TYR A 200 5.86 13.36 20.77
CA TYR A 200 5.14 12.35 21.52
C TYR A 200 5.99 11.14 21.95
N ASP A 201 7.33 11.26 21.94
CA ASP A 201 8.23 10.16 22.33
C ASP A 201 8.05 9.73 23.80
N HIS A 202 7.48 10.60 24.62
CA HIS A 202 7.18 10.34 26.04
C HIS A 202 5.90 9.53 26.27
N LEU A 203 5.03 9.39 25.25
CA LEU A 203 3.79 8.64 25.37
C LEU A 203 3.98 7.13 25.11
N PRO A 204 3.21 6.26 25.77
CA PRO A 204 3.25 4.83 25.49
C PRO A 204 2.70 4.50 24.11
N GLU A 205 3.22 3.43 23.49
CA GLU A 205 2.84 3.03 22.13
C GLU A 205 1.33 2.76 21.98
N GLN A 206 0.67 2.26 23.03
CA GLN A 206 -0.77 1.98 23.02
C GLN A 206 -1.64 3.24 22.82
N ALA A 207 -1.13 4.41 23.18
CA ALA A 207 -1.87 5.67 23.02
C ALA A 207 -2.08 6.05 21.54
N PHE A 208 -1.39 5.40 20.62
CA PHE A 208 -1.46 5.67 19.18
C PHE A 208 -2.40 4.71 18.41
N LEU A 209 -2.94 3.70 19.07
CA LEU A 209 -3.93 2.81 18.47
C LEU A 209 -5.29 3.53 18.50
N MET A 210 -5.91 3.71 17.33
CA MET A 210 -7.23 4.32 17.18
C MET A 210 -8.34 3.26 17.13
#